data_a4692a568ee687dd627b457563bd03cf
#
_entry.id   a4692a568ee687dd627b457563bd03cf
#
_cell.length_a   1.000
_cell.length_b   1.000
_cell.length_c   1.000
_cell.angle_alpha   90.00
_cell.angle_beta   90.00
_cell.angle_gamma   90.00
#
_symmetry.space_group_name_H-M   'P 1'
#
loop_
_entity.id
_entity.type
_entity.pdbx_description
1 polymer ?
#
loop_
_entity_poly.entity_id
_entity_poly.type
_entity_poly.pdbx_seq_one_letter_code
_entity_poly.pdbx_strand_id
1 'polypeptide(L)'
;MLWQTLTTARDLGRLHDIASILIRYGFGDMVRRMGLANALERAGRALHWREAEELAHLEPPARVRRALEELGPTFVKLGQVLATRIDLFEPEWIIEFGKLQDSTPAAPWADIRQQLCEDLGAPPEEVFATFDPEPLAAASIAQVHRARLEDGSEVEVKVRRPGIRPIIEADLRWLARLAQLAEGESPELRAFRPQEVVRQFAQSLRRELDFAGECRNAEHIAENFAGYADPDSPGLPSSGEVVQTEAPEERPALIVIPR
;
A
#
# COMPACT_ATOMS: atom_id res chain seq x y z
N MET A 1 -0.85 25.68 -17.42
CA MET A 1 -2.03 25.09 -16.71
C MET A 1 -1.71 23.94 -15.77
N LEU A 2 -0.42 23.62 -15.48
CA LEU A 2 0.04 22.48 -14.66
C LEU A 2 -0.14 22.66 -13.14
N TRP A 3 -0.37 23.87 -12.70
CA TRP A 3 -0.24 24.27 -11.28
C TRP A 3 -1.58 24.50 -10.56
N GLN A 4 -2.70 24.43 -11.25
CA GLN A 4 -4.01 24.72 -10.67
C GLN A 4 -4.59 23.58 -9.81
N THR A 5 -3.93 22.41 -9.75
CA THR A 5 -4.37 21.25 -8.98
C THR A 5 -3.49 20.93 -7.75
N LEU A 6 -2.42 21.69 -7.51
CA LEU A 6 -1.63 21.58 -6.28
C LEU A 6 -2.30 22.39 -5.17
N THR A 7 -3.26 21.78 -4.51
CA THR A 7 -4.18 22.50 -3.62
C THR A 7 -3.71 22.58 -2.18
N THR A 8 -2.62 21.89 -1.79
CA THR A 8 -2.18 21.90 -0.38
C THR A 8 -0.66 21.99 -0.23
N ALA A 9 -0.23 22.61 0.89
CA ALA A 9 1.19 22.63 1.30
C ALA A 9 1.78 21.21 1.45
N ARG A 10 0.93 20.21 1.73
CA ARG A 10 1.27 18.78 1.81
C ARG A 10 1.69 18.23 0.45
N ASP A 11 0.95 18.55 -0.62
CA ASP A 11 1.28 18.09 -1.97
C ASP A 11 2.64 18.63 -2.43
N LEU A 12 2.96 19.88 -2.11
CA LEU A 12 4.28 20.48 -2.39
C LEU A 12 5.38 19.84 -1.55
N GLY A 13 5.10 19.50 -0.27
CA GLY A 13 6.02 18.75 0.57
C GLY A 13 6.36 17.40 -0.05
N ARG A 14 5.34 16.65 -0.40
CA ARG A 14 5.50 15.32 -1.00
C ARG A 14 6.22 15.37 -2.35
N LEU A 15 5.95 16.38 -3.18
CA LEU A 15 6.69 16.60 -4.42
C LEU A 15 8.19 16.81 -4.17
N HIS A 16 8.53 17.62 -3.18
CA HIS A 16 9.91 17.86 -2.80
C HIS A 16 10.62 16.55 -2.39
N ASP A 17 9.96 15.73 -1.57
CA ASP A 17 10.50 14.43 -1.13
C ASP A 17 10.73 13.51 -2.32
N ILE A 18 9.73 13.35 -3.20
CA ILE A 18 9.82 12.54 -4.42
C ILE A 18 10.97 13.03 -5.31
N ALA A 19 11.06 14.33 -5.57
CA ALA A 19 12.10 14.89 -6.42
C ALA A 19 13.49 14.69 -5.80
N SER A 20 13.64 14.90 -4.50
CA SER A 20 14.90 14.72 -3.77
C SER A 20 15.39 13.27 -3.82
N ILE A 21 14.49 12.31 -3.59
CA ILE A 21 14.80 10.88 -3.69
C ILE A 21 15.22 10.54 -5.12
N LEU A 22 14.44 10.94 -6.14
CA LEU A 22 14.77 10.68 -7.53
C LEU A 22 16.14 11.26 -7.94
N ILE A 23 16.47 12.48 -7.48
CA ILE A 23 17.78 13.09 -7.74
C ILE A 23 18.89 12.27 -7.11
N ARG A 24 18.74 11.84 -5.85
CA ARG A 24 19.73 11.05 -5.11
C ARG A 24 20.01 9.71 -5.80
N TYR A 25 19.00 9.10 -6.40
CA TYR A 25 19.15 7.87 -7.19
C TYR A 25 19.57 8.12 -8.65
N GLY A 26 20.05 9.31 -9.01
CA GLY A 26 20.58 9.62 -10.33
C GLY A 26 19.54 9.88 -11.41
N PHE A 27 18.27 10.11 -11.04
CA PHE A 27 17.18 10.48 -11.97
C PHE A 27 16.97 12.00 -12.06
N GLY A 28 18.01 12.80 -11.75
CA GLY A 28 17.92 14.26 -11.73
C GLY A 28 17.54 14.87 -13.08
N ASP A 29 18.01 14.29 -14.21
CA ASP A 29 17.63 14.76 -15.54
C ASP A 29 16.14 14.53 -15.82
N MET A 30 15.57 13.43 -15.35
CA MET A 30 14.12 13.19 -15.41
C MET A 30 13.34 14.25 -14.62
N VAL A 31 13.79 14.58 -13.41
CA VAL A 31 13.20 15.64 -12.56
C VAL A 31 13.23 17.00 -13.26
N ARG A 32 14.32 17.32 -13.96
CA ARG A 32 14.44 18.57 -14.75
C ARG A 32 13.51 18.58 -15.96
N ARG A 33 13.52 17.51 -16.78
CA ARG A 33 12.67 17.39 -17.98
C ARG A 33 11.19 17.49 -17.64
N MET A 34 10.77 16.90 -16.53
CA MET A 34 9.40 16.98 -16.04
C MET A 34 9.03 18.37 -15.46
N GLY A 35 9.97 19.32 -15.43
CA GLY A 35 9.75 20.68 -14.91
C GLY A 35 9.52 20.74 -13.40
N LEU A 36 9.78 19.64 -12.66
CA LEU A 36 9.56 19.55 -11.22
C LEU A 36 10.53 20.46 -10.45
N ALA A 37 11.78 20.54 -10.92
CA ALA A 37 12.79 21.42 -10.34
C ALA A 37 12.34 22.90 -10.36
N ASN A 38 11.93 23.40 -11.50
CA ASN A 38 11.46 24.78 -11.66
C ASN A 38 10.21 25.08 -10.82
N ALA A 39 9.42 24.05 -10.57
CA ALA A 39 8.23 24.14 -9.78
C ALA A 39 8.54 24.31 -8.28
N LEU A 40 9.46 23.50 -7.78
CA LEU A 40 9.90 23.55 -6.38
C LEU A 40 10.68 24.84 -6.09
N GLU A 41 11.54 25.30 -7.01
CA GLU A 41 12.25 26.57 -6.89
C GLU A 41 11.28 27.75 -6.78
N ARG A 42 10.22 27.79 -7.64
CA ARG A 42 9.18 28.83 -7.55
C ARG A 42 8.40 28.77 -6.24
N ALA A 43 8.27 27.58 -5.64
CA ALA A 43 7.67 27.40 -4.34
C ALA A 43 8.64 27.66 -3.16
N GLY A 44 9.86 28.14 -3.44
CA GLY A 44 10.88 28.44 -2.43
C GLY A 44 11.53 27.21 -1.81
N ARG A 45 11.46 26.05 -2.49
CA ARG A 45 12.05 24.78 -2.03
C ARG A 45 13.32 24.47 -2.82
N ALA A 46 14.46 24.47 -2.14
CA ALA A 46 15.76 24.14 -2.74
C ALA A 46 15.90 22.61 -2.87
N LEU A 47 16.46 22.16 -4.00
CA LEU A 47 16.83 20.77 -4.23
C LEU A 47 18.35 20.61 -4.12
N HIS A 48 18.79 19.56 -3.41
CA HIS A 48 20.20 19.25 -3.24
C HIS A 48 20.68 18.32 -4.36
N TRP A 49 21.38 18.87 -5.35
CA TRP A 49 21.85 18.14 -6.54
C TRP A 49 23.14 17.34 -6.33
N ARG A 50 23.85 17.52 -5.21
CA ARG A 50 25.17 16.94 -4.98
C ARG A 50 25.19 15.51 -4.48
N GLU A 51 24.07 14.99 -3.99
CA GLU A 51 23.98 13.64 -3.39
C GLU A 51 23.77 12.51 -4.42
N ALA A 52 23.69 12.87 -5.71
CA ALA A 52 23.38 11.94 -6.79
C ALA A 52 24.49 10.92 -7.11
N GLU A 53 25.72 11.11 -6.58
CA GLU A 53 26.87 10.28 -6.98
C GLU A 53 26.98 8.98 -6.20
N GLU A 54 26.48 8.89 -4.97
CA GLU A 54 26.67 7.71 -4.10
C GLU A 54 25.94 6.46 -4.58
N LEU A 55 24.81 6.62 -5.25
CA LEU A 55 23.97 5.50 -5.70
C LEU A 55 23.97 5.29 -7.22
N ALA A 56 24.67 6.15 -7.97
CA ALA A 56 24.76 6.07 -9.42
C ALA A 56 25.54 4.83 -9.92
N HIS A 57 26.31 4.17 -9.04
CA HIS A 57 27.06 2.96 -9.37
C HIS A 57 26.19 1.68 -9.40
N LEU A 58 24.96 1.75 -8.88
CA LEU A 58 24.03 0.61 -8.94
C LEU A 58 23.52 0.41 -10.35
N GLU A 59 23.32 -0.85 -10.73
CA GLU A 59 22.62 -1.19 -11.97
C GLU A 59 21.21 -0.58 -12.00
N PRO A 60 20.71 -0.17 -13.18
CA PRO A 60 19.44 0.53 -13.29
C PRO A 60 18.25 -0.15 -12.59
N PRO A 61 18.03 -1.49 -12.71
CA PRO A 61 16.93 -2.14 -12.02
C PRO A 61 17.02 -2.04 -10.49
N ALA A 62 18.21 -2.29 -9.92
CA ALA A 62 18.45 -2.21 -8.48
C ALA A 62 18.29 -0.79 -7.95
N ARG A 63 18.71 0.20 -8.73
CA ARG A 63 18.61 1.62 -8.40
C ARG A 63 17.15 2.08 -8.35
N VAL A 64 16.33 1.68 -9.34
CA VAL A 64 14.90 1.97 -9.35
C VAL A 64 14.20 1.30 -8.18
N ARG A 65 14.48 0.01 -7.92
CA ARG A 65 13.90 -0.70 -6.77
C ARG A 65 14.15 0.04 -5.46
N ARG A 66 15.40 0.44 -5.19
CA ARG A 66 15.73 1.19 -3.96
C ARG A 66 15.05 2.56 -3.90
N ALA A 67 14.92 3.23 -5.02
CA ALA A 67 14.16 4.48 -5.08
C ALA A 67 12.68 4.24 -4.71
N LEU A 68 12.06 3.16 -5.21
CA LEU A 68 10.69 2.80 -4.88
C LEU A 68 10.52 2.46 -3.39
N GLU A 69 11.48 1.76 -2.79
CA GLU A 69 11.50 1.46 -1.35
C GLU A 69 11.52 2.75 -0.52
N GLU A 70 12.40 3.68 -0.85
CA GLU A 70 12.54 4.95 -0.14
C GLU A 70 11.37 5.91 -0.39
N LEU A 71 10.77 5.89 -1.57
CA LEU A 71 9.56 6.62 -1.90
C LEU A 71 8.35 6.17 -1.05
N GLY A 72 8.40 4.95 -0.53
CA GLY A 72 7.45 4.44 0.46
C GLY A 72 6.31 3.60 -0.10
N PRO A 73 5.27 3.35 0.71
CA PRO A 73 4.28 2.28 0.51
C PRO A 73 3.62 2.27 -0.87
N THR A 74 3.18 3.43 -1.36
CA THR A 74 2.54 3.56 -2.67
C THR A 74 3.44 3.08 -3.79
N PHE A 75 4.72 3.45 -3.73
CA PHE A 75 5.69 3.13 -4.78
C PHE A 75 6.20 1.69 -4.67
N VAL A 76 6.34 1.16 -3.44
CA VAL A 76 6.61 -0.26 -3.21
C VAL A 76 5.49 -1.11 -3.85
N LYS A 77 4.24 -0.78 -3.59
CA LYS A 77 3.09 -1.48 -4.17
C LYS A 77 3.04 -1.34 -5.69
N LEU A 78 3.39 -0.17 -6.24
CA LEU A 78 3.53 0.01 -7.69
C LEU A 78 4.60 -0.94 -8.26
N GLY A 79 5.77 -1.00 -7.65
CA GLY A 79 6.86 -1.89 -8.07
C GLY A 79 6.46 -3.37 -8.02
N GLN A 80 5.69 -3.79 -7.01
CA GLN A 80 5.15 -5.15 -6.91
C GLN A 80 4.18 -5.47 -8.06
N VAL A 81 3.31 -4.51 -8.42
CA VAL A 81 2.44 -4.66 -9.60
C VAL A 81 3.27 -4.73 -10.88
N LEU A 82 4.31 -3.90 -11.02
CA LEU A 82 5.21 -3.96 -12.18
C LEU A 82 6.00 -5.27 -12.25
N ALA A 83 6.32 -5.91 -11.12
CA ALA A 83 6.97 -7.22 -11.07
C ALA A 83 6.13 -8.34 -11.72
N THR A 84 4.82 -8.16 -11.85
CA THR A 84 3.94 -9.13 -12.54
C THR A 84 3.84 -8.89 -14.05
N ARG A 85 4.40 -7.78 -14.55
CA ARG A 85 4.28 -7.34 -15.94
C ARG A 85 5.50 -7.76 -16.76
N ILE A 86 5.64 -9.08 -16.93
CA ILE A 86 6.72 -9.70 -17.75
C ILE A 86 6.65 -9.30 -19.24
N ASP A 87 5.52 -8.74 -19.66
CA ASP A 87 5.29 -8.19 -21.00
C ASP A 87 5.93 -6.80 -21.21
N LEU A 88 6.28 -6.09 -20.12
CA LEU A 88 6.80 -4.72 -20.15
C LEU A 88 8.28 -4.62 -19.81
N PHE A 89 8.81 -5.59 -19.04
CA PHE A 89 10.14 -5.49 -18.46
C PHE A 89 10.99 -6.73 -18.76
N GLU A 90 12.29 -6.50 -18.98
CA GLU A 90 13.28 -7.57 -19.08
C GLU A 90 13.44 -8.32 -17.75
N PRO A 91 13.93 -9.58 -17.78
CA PRO A 91 14.00 -10.45 -16.60
C PRO A 91 14.73 -9.83 -15.40
N GLU A 92 15.77 -9.04 -15.62
CA GLU A 92 16.53 -8.40 -14.54
C GLU A 92 15.66 -7.40 -13.75
N TRP A 93 14.76 -6.68 -14.41
CA TRP A 93 13.81 -5.78 -13.77
C TRP A 93 12.79 -6.54 -12.93
N ILE A 94 12.26 -7.63 -13.47
CA ILE A 94 11.28 -8.48 -12.77
C ILE A 94 11.91 -9.08 -11.51
N ILE A 95 13.16 -9.57 -11.61
CA ILE A 95 13.90 -10.11 -10.45
C ILE A 95 14.11 -9.03 -9.39
N GLU A 96 14.49 -7.81 -9.77
CA GLU A 96 14.68 -6.72 -8.80
C GLU A 96 13.37 -6.26 -8.18
N PHE A 97 12.33 -6.06 -8.98
CA PHE A 97 11.01 -5.68 -8.44
C PHE A 97 10.41 -6.77 -7.55
N GLY A 98 10.68 -8.05 -7.83
CA GLY A 98 10.27 -9.16 -6.99
C GLY A 98 10.89 -9.17 -5.58
N LYS A 99 11.96 -8.38 -5.35
CA LYS A 99 12.58 -8.20 -4.03
C LYS A 99 11.86 -7.14 -3.17
N LEU A 100 10.93 -6.37 -3.77
CA LEU A 100 10.14 -5.39 -3.03
C LEU A 100 9.23 -6.10 -2.02
N GLN A 101 9.48 -5.89 -0.75
CA GLN A 101 8.74 -6.50 0.34
C GLN A 101 7.81 -5.50 0.99
N ASP A 102 6.63 -5.96 1.40
CA ASP A 102 5.68 -5.17 2.19
C ASP A 102 6.06 -5.05 3.68
N SER A 103 7.29 -5.45 4.05
CA SER A 103 7.75 -5.33 5.43
C SER A 103 8.06 -3.87 5.74
N THR A 104 7.14 -3.22 6.41
CA THR A 104 7.32 -1.86 6.93
C THR A 104 7.41 -1.94 8.46
N PRO A 105 8.32 -1.19 9.12
CA PRO A 105 8.36 -1.14 10.57
C PRO A 105 6.97 -0.84 11.14
N ALA A 106 6.64 -1.46 12.28
CA ALA A 106 5.37 -1.20 12.95
C ALA A 106 5.22 0.31 13.27
N ALA A 107 4.03 0.84 13.10
CA ALA A 107 3.71 2.18 13.58
C ALA A 107 3.67 2.16 15.13
N PRO A 108 4.03 3.28 15.81
CA PRO A 108 3.98 3.36 17.25
C PRO A 108 2.59 3.04 17.80
N TRP A 109 2.54 2.29 18.91
CA TRP A 109 1.26 1.93 19.53
C TRP A 109 0.36 3.15 19.84
N ALA A 110 0.94 4.25 20.29
CA ALA A 110 0.19 5.46 20.59
C ALA A 110 -0.62 5.96 19.38
N ASP A 111 -0.05 5.90 18.19
CA ASP A 111 -0.68 6.35 16.95
C ASP A 111 -1.77 5.35 16.50
N ILE A 112 -1.51 4.05 16.65
CA ILE A 112 -2.49 2.99 16.36
C ILE A 112 -3.66 3.06 17.33
N ARG A 113 -3.41 3.25 18.62
CA ARG A 113 -4.46 3.39 19.62
C ARG A 113 -5.34 4.60 19.36
N GLN A 114 -4.74 5.72 18.95
CA GLN A 114 -5.51 6.90 18.54
C GLN A 114 -6.41 6.59 17.33
N GLN A 115 -5.87 5.92 16.31
CA GLN A 115 -6.63 5.51 15.13
C GLN A 115 -7.78 4.57 15.50
N LEU A 116 -7.54 3.60 16.39
CA LEU A 116 -8.58 2.71 16.90
C LEU A 116 -9.69 3.48 17.62
N CYS A 117 -9.34 4.42 18.51
CA CYS A 117 -10.32 5.25 19.19
C CYS A 117 -11.18 6.07 18.19
N GLU A 118 -10.55 6.60 17.14
CA GLU A 118 -11.27 7.35 16.10
C GLU A 118 -12.21 6.45 15.29
N ASP A 119 -11.75 5.23 14.93
CA ASP A 119 -12.50 4.31 14.07
C ASP A 119 -13.61 3.54 14.85
N LEU A 120 -13.36 3.18 16.10
CA LEU A 120 -14.32 2.47 16.97
C LEU A 120 -15.28 3.41 17.70
N GLY A 121 -14.91 4.68 17.88
CA GLY A 121 -15.64 5.63 18.71
C GLY A 121 -15.42 5.44 20.22
N ALA A 122 -14.59 4.47 20.62
CA ALA A 122 -14.24 4.17 22.01
C ALA A 122 -12.80 3.63 22.07
N PRO A 123 -12.12 3.69 23.22
CA PRO A 123 -10.82 3.04 23.41
C PRO A 123 -10.89 1.53 23.16
N PRO A 124 -9.84 0.92 22.59
CA PRO A 124 -9.84 -0.53 22.33
C PRO A 124 -10.05 -1.37 23.60
N GLU A 125 -9.64 -0.86 24.75
CA GLU A 125 -9.81 -1.49 26.06
C GLU A 125 -11.28 -1.56 26.53
N GLU A 126 -12.16 -0.77 25.91
CA GLU A 126 -13.61 -0.79 26.17
C GLU A 126 -14.39 -1.63 25.15
N VAL A 127 -13.77 -1.94 24.00
CA VAL A 127 -14.39 -2.69 22.89
C VAL A 127 -14.00 -4.17 22.92
N PHE A 128 -12.76 -4.45 23.33
CA PHE A 128 -12.20 -5.80 23.39
C PHE A 128 -11.92 -6.19 24.84
N ALA A 129 -12.19 -7.45 25.21
CA ALA A 129 -11.81 -7.99 26.51
C ALA A 129 -10.27 -7.92 26.71
N THR A 130 -9.50 -8.14 25.64
CA THR A 130 -8.05 -7.90 25.62
C THR A 130 -7.64 -7.44 24.22
N PHE A 131 -6.63 -6.57 24.15
CA PHE A 131 -6.02 -6.10 22.90
C PHE A 131 -4.51 -6.10 23.04
N ASP A 132 -3.78 -6.74 22.12
CA ASP A 132 -2.33 -6.80 22.15
C ASP A 132 -1.75 -5.56 21.45
N PRO A 133 -0.99 -4.69 22.15
CA PRO A 133 -0.33 -3.54 21.55
C PRO A 133 0.75 -3.91 20.53
N GLU A 134 1.35 -5.11 20.64
CA GLU A 134 2.36 -5.57 19.71
C GLU A 134 1.68 -6.20 18.47
N PRO A 135 2.00 -5.74 17.25
CA PRO A 135 1.35 -6.27 16.06
C PRO A 135 1.88 -7.66 15.70
N LEU A 136 0.97 -8.56 15.29
CA LEU A 136 1.31 -9.85 14.68
C LEU A 136 2.04 -9.66 13.34
N ALA A 137 1.64 -8.66 12.58
CA ALA A 137 2.23 -8.33 11.29
C ALA A 137 2.07 -6.84 11.00
N ALA A 138 3.06 -6.27 10.29
CA ALA A 138 3.01 -4.90 9.83
C ALA A 138 3.32 -4.85 8.34
N ALA A 139 2.36 -4.35 7.56
CA ALA A 139 2.46 -4.14 6.12
C ALA A 139 2.49 -2.65 5.76
N SER A 140 2.58 -2.34 4.49
CA SER A 140 2.73 -0.98 3.98
C SER A 140 1.56 -0.05 4.31
N ILE A 141 0.32 -0.56 4.35
CA ILE A 141 -0.90 0.24 4.55
C ILE A 141 -1.64 -0.07 5.84
N ALA A 142 -1.33 -1.20 6.49
CA ALA A 142 -2.02 -1.67 7.69
C ALA A 142 -1.07 -2.46 8.59
N GLN A 143 -1.50 -2.70 9.82
CA GLN A 143 -0.93 -3.72 10.69
C GLN A 143 -2.05 -4.53 11.34
N VAL A 144 -1.72 -5.74 11.76
CA VAL A 144 -2.66 -6.70 12.34
C VAL A 144 -2.28 -6.94 13.78
N HIS A 145 -3.25 -6.86 14.67
CA HIS A 145 -3.11 -7.08 16.10
C HIS A 145 -4.00 -8.23 16.55
N ARG A 146 -3.58 -8.93 17.59
CA ARG A 146 -4.40 -9.93 18.28
C ARG A 146 -5.32 -9.24 19.26
N ALA A 147 -6.58 -9.68 19.33
CA ALA A 147 -7.52 -9.24 20.32
C ALA A 147 -8.44 -10.39 20.75
N ARG A 148 -9.18 -10.19 21.84
CA ARG A 148 -10.22 -11.12 22.30
C ARG A 148 -11.50 -10.35 22.52
N LEU A 149 -12.61 -10.88 22.03
CA LEU A 149 -13.95 -10.34 22.25
C LEU A 149 -14.47 -10.68 23.65
N GLU A 150 -15.56 -10.03 24.06
CA GLU A 150 -16.22 -10.26 25.35
C GLU A 150 -16.76 -11.70 25.51
N ASP A 151 -17.12 -12.37 24.42
CA ASP A 151 -17.55 -13.77 24.40
C ASP A 151 -16.39 -14.77 24.52
N GLY A 152 -15.14 -14.28 24.56
CA GLY A 152 -13.92 -15.08 24.66
C GLY A 152 -13.30 -15.44 23.32
N SER A 153 -13.92 -15.14 22.19
CA SER A 153 -13.40 -15.43 20.85
C SER A 153 -12.11 -14.67 20.58
N GLU A 154 -11.09 -15.36 20.07
CA GLU A 154 -9.85 -14.74 19.59
C GLU A 154 -10.05 -14.20 18.18
N VAL A 155 -9.58 -12.98 17.95
CA VAL A 155 -9.73 -12.28 16.68
C VAL A 155 -8.43 -11.58 16.27
N GLU A 156 -8.26 -11.42 14.96
CA GLU A 156 -7.23 -10.56 14.38
C GLU A 156 -7.86 -9.24 13.96
N VAL A 157 -7.30 -8.13 14.45
CA VAL A 157 -7.79 -6.78 14.16
C VAL A 157 -6.84 -6.11 13.18
N LYS A 158 -7.29 -5.92 11.94
CA LYS A 158 -6.56 -5.21 10.90
C LYS A 158 -6.80 -3.71 11.03
N VAL A 159 -5.76 -2.97 11.34
CA VAL A 159 -5.81 -1.51 11.58
C VAL A 159 -5.04 -0.80 10.49
N ARG A 160 -5.70 0.17 9.84
CA ARG A 160 -5.03 1.01 8.85
C ARG A 160 -3.99 1.90 9.52
N ARG A 161 -2.83 2.07 8.86
CA ARG A 161 -1.80 2.97 9.37
C ARG A 161 -2.32 4.40 9.48
N PRO A 162 -2.06 5.08 10.62
CA PRO A 162 -2.46 6.46 10.83
C PRO A 162 -1.94 7.38 9.72
N GLY A 163 -2.80 8.22 9.17
CA GLY A 163 -2.43 9.20 8.16
C GLY A 163 -2.00 8.66 6.79
N ILE A 164 -2.08 7.34 6.53
CA ILE A 164 -1.61 6.73 5.27
C ILE A 164 -2.45 7.16 4.06
N ARG A 165 -3.77 7.30 4.22
CA ARG A 165 -4.69 7.62 3.11
C ARG A 165 -4.36 8.95 2.43
N PRO A 166 -4.15 10.07 3.15
CA PRO A 166 -3.73 11.33 2.54
C PRO A 166 -2.38 11.25 1.79
N ILE A 167 -1.45 10.44 2.27
CA ILE A 167 -0.15 10.22 1.63
C ILE A 167 -0.35 9.48 0.30
N ILE A 168 -1.07 8.36 0.32
CA ILE A 168 -1.38 7.58 -0.89
C ILE A 168 -2.11 8.44 -1.93
N GLU A 169 -3.11 9.23 -1.54
CA GLU A 169 -3.81 10.09 -2.49
C GLU A 169 -2.90 11.18 -3.08
N ALA A 170 -1.95 11.71 -2.31
CA ALA A 170 -0.94 12.63 -2.85
C ALA A 170 -0.02 11.92 -3.86
N ASP A 171 0.48 10.74 -3.52
CA ASP A 171 1.32 9.92 -4.39
C ASP A 171 0.62 9.56 -5.70
N LEU A 172 -0.65 9.14 -5.63
CA LEU A 172 -1.46 8.80 -6.81
C LEU A 172 -1.66 9.99 -7.73
N ARG A 173 -1.86 11.21 -7.19
CA ARG A 173 -1.92 12.44 -8.00
C ARG A 173 -0.60 12.69 -8.73
N TRP A 174 0.53 12.48 -8.04
CA TRP A 174 1.85 12.62 -8.65
C TRP A 174 2.11 11.56 -9.70
N LEU A 175 1.81 10.31 -9.43
CA LEU A 175 1.95 9.22 -10.41
C LEU A 175 1.11 9.48 -11.67
N ALA A 176 -0.12 9.91 -11.52
CA ALA A 176 -0.97 10.28 -12.66
C ALA A 176 -0.34 11.42 -13.50
N ARG A 177 0.30 12.38 -12.81
CA ARG A 177 0.97 13.49 -13.49
C ARG A 177 2.22 13.04 -14.21
N LEU A 178 3.04 12.20 -13.59
CA LEU A 178 4.24 11.62 -14.19
C LEU A 178 3.88 10.78 -15.43
N ALA A 179 2.83 9.96 -15.35
CA ALA A 179 2.33 9.18 -16.46
C ALA A 179 1.88 10.05 -17.65
N GLN A 180 1.18 11.16 -17.37
CA GLN A 180 0.75 12.12 -18.40
C GLN A 180 1.95 12.76 -19.10
N LEU A 181 2.99 13.15 -18.35
CA LEU A 181 4.22 13.73 -18.91
C LEU A 181 4.97 12.70 -19.77
N ALA A 182 5.11 11.47 -19.26
CA ALA A 182 5.78 10.39 -19.99
C ALA A 182 5.12 10.09 -21.34
N GLU A 183 3.79 10.05 -21.41
CA GLU A 183 3.07 9.87 -22.68
C GLU A 183 3.23 11.04 -23.64
N GLY A 184 3.44 12.25 -23.12
CA GLY A 184 3.64 13.46 -23.91
C GLY A 184 5.02 13.54 -24.57
N GLU A 185 6.06 13.02 -23.89
CA GLU A 185 7.45 13.21 -24.29
C GLU A 185 8.01 12.12 -25.22
N SER A 186 7.54 10.86 -25.08
CA SER A 186 8.08 9.74 -25.86
C SER A 186 6.97 8.92 -26.54
N PRO A 187 7.04 8.77 -27.89
CA PRO A 187 6.16 7.87 -28.63
C PRO A 187 6.29 6.41 -28.16
N GLU A 188 7.50 5.99 -27.78
CA GLU A 188 7.75 4.63 -27.28
C GLU A 188 7.01 4.40 -25.96
N LEU A 189 7.10 5.35 -25.01
CA LEU A 189 6.40 5.26 -23.73
C LEU A 189 4.87 5.31 -23.90
N ARG A 190 4.38 6.01 -24.93
CA ARG A 190 2.94 6.05 -25.23
C ARG A 190 2.36 4.67 -25.58
N ALA A 191 3.17 3.80 -26.20
CA ALA A 191 2.75 2.44 -26.52
C ALA A 191 2.39 1.62 -25.27
N PHE A 192 3.04 1.88 -24.14
CA PHE A 192 2.79 1.22 -22.86
C PHE A 192 1.61 1.79 -22.07
N ARG A 193 0.98 2.88 -22.55
CA ARG A 193 -0.18 3.52 -21.92
C ARG A 193 -0.02 3.79 -20.43
N PRO A 194 1.04 4.50 -19.98
CA PRO A 194 1.32 4.68 -18.54
C PRO A 194 0.18 5.34 -17.78
N GLN A 195 -0.62 6.23 -18.38
CA GLN A 195 -1.79 6.80 -17.73
C GLN A 195 -2.84 5.72 -17.38
N GLU A 196 -3.06 4.77 -18.28
CA GLU A 196 -3.98 3.65 -18.04
C GLU A 196 -3.46 2.71 -16.94
N VAL A 197 -2.16 2.38 -16.96
CA VAL A 197 -1.51 1.58 -15.91
C VAL A 197 -1.66 2.26 -14.55
N VAL A 198 -1.38 3.55 -14.44
CA VAL A 198 -1.52 4.30 -13.17
C VAL A 198 -2.99 4.40 -12.75
N ARG A 199 -3.92 4.54 -13.67
CA ARG A 199 -5.36 4.57 -13.37
C ARG A 199 -5.83 3.25 -12.75
N GLN A 200 -5.45 2.12 -13.34
CA GLN A 200 -5.78 0.78 -12.83
C GLN A 200 -5.13 0.53 -11.47
N PHE A 201 -3.87 0.90 -11.33
CA PHE A 201 -3.15 0.84 -10.06
C PHE A 201 -3.85 1.65 -8.97
N ALA A 202 -4.24 2.90 -9.27
CA ALA A 202 -4.95 3.75 -8.32
C ALA A 202 -6.29 3.14 -7.87
N GLN A 203 -7.02 2.50 -8.78
CA GLN A 203 -8.26 1.79 -8.45
C GLN A 203 -7.99 0.59 -7.55
N SER A 204 -6.94 -0.18 -7.83
CA SER A 204 -6.54 -1.34 -7.01
C SER A 204 -6.15 -0.90 -5.61
N LEU A 205 -5.28 0.11 -5.49
CA LEU A 205 -4.79 0.59 -4.20
C LEU A 205 -5.90 1.22 -3.35
N ARG A 206 -6.87 1.93 -3.96
CA ARG A 206 -8.04 2.44 -3.24
C ARG A 206 -8.94 1.32 -2.72
N ARG A 207 -9.05 0.20 -3.45
CA ARG A 207 -9.77 -0.99 -2.95
C ARG A 207 -9.05 -1.61 -1.75
N GLU A 208 -7.72 -1.69 -1.75
CA GLU A 208 -6.95 -2.17 -0.59
C GLU A 208 -7.11 -1.26 0.64
N LEU A 209 -7.48 0.01 0.47
CA LEU A 209 -7.79 0.94 1.55
C LEU A 209 -9.26 0.85 2.03
N ASP A 210 -10.11 0.18 1.28
CA ASP A 210 -11.53 -0.01 1.60
C ASP A 210 -11.75 -1.32 2.37
N PHE A 211 -11.39 -1.31 3.65
CA PHE A 211 -11.56 -2.46 4.53
C PHE A 211 -13.03 -2.87 4.70
N ALA A 212 -13.98 -1.92 4.64
CA ALA A 212 -15.40 -2.24 4.65
C ALA A 212 -15.81 -3.04 3.40
N GLY A 213 -15.26 -2.69 2.24
CA GLY A 213 -15.45 -3.46 1.01
C GLY A 213 -14.85 -4.84 1.10
N GLU A 214 -13.67 -4.97 1.71
CA GLU A 214 -13.00 -6.26 1.95
C GLU A 214 -13.86 -7.17 2.85
N CYS A 215 -14.42 -6.61 3.93
CA CYS A 215 -15.31 -7.33 4.84
C CYS A 215 -16.59 -7.82 4.12
N ARG A 216 -17.29 -6.94 3.39
CA ARG A 216 -18.48 -7.32 2.62
C ARG A 216 -18.20 -8.40 1.58
N ASN A 217 -17.02 -8.35 0.94
CA ASN A 217 -16.62 -9.38 -0.02
C ASN A 217 -16.38 -10.73 0.68
N ALA A 218 -15.73 -10.72 1.86
CA ALA A 218 -15.52 -11.94 2.64
C ALA A 218 -16.84 -12.55 3.11
N GLU A 219 -17.79 -11.74 3.60
CA GLU A 219 -19.14 -12.18 3.97
C GLU A 219 -19.89 -12.81 2.75
N HIS A 220 -19.82 -12.16 1.61
CA HIS A 220 -20.44 -12.67 0.38
C HIS A 220 -19.84 -14.00 -0.09
N ILE A 221 -18.52 -14.15 0.05
CA ILE A 221 -17.85 -15.43 -0.22
C ILE A 221 -18.33 -16.50 0.76
N ALA A 222 -18.35 -16.20 2.04
CA ALA A 222 -18.82 -17.13 3.06
C ALA A 222 -20.27 -17.59 2.80
N GLU A 223 -21.18 -16.67 2.46
CA GLU A 223 -22.56 -16.97 2.08
C GLU A 223 -22.62 -17.89 0.85
N ASN A 224 -21.84 -17.60 -0.19
CA ASN A 224 -21.81 -18.41 -1.42
C ASN A 224 -21.33 -19.86 -1.19
N PHE A 225 -20.48 -20.06 -0.18
CA PHE A 225 -19.93 -21.38 0.17
C PHE A 225 -20.66 -22.05 1.35
N ALA A 226 -21.59 -21.39 2.00
CA ALA A 226 -22.31 -21.93 3.17
C ALA A 226 -23.07 -23.25 2.90
N GLY A 227 -23.39 -23.54 1.62
CA GLY A 227 -24.04 -24.79 1.19
C GLY A 227 -23.14 -25.73 0.39
N TYR A 228 -21.86 -25.38 0.23
CA TYR A 228 -20.92 -26.18 -0.56
C TYR A 228 -20.32 -27.28 0.33
N ALA A 229 -20.91 -28.49 0.23
CA ALA A 229 -20.26 -29.70 0.74
C ALA A 229 -19.29 -30.19 -0.35
N ASP A 230 -17.99 -30.15 -0.08
CA ASP A 230 -16.97 -30.77 -0.92
C ASP A 230 -17.20 -32.30 -0.91
N PRO A 231 -17.58 -32.92 -2.03
CA PRO A 231 -17.84 -34.36 -2.07
C PRO A 231 -16.62 -35.22 -1.77
N ASP A 232 -15.40 -34.66 -1.85
CA ASP A 232 -14.13 -35.32 -1.56
C ASP A 232 -13.54 -34.96 -0.17
N SER A 233 -14.17 -34.06 0.57
CA SER A 233 -13.81 -33.81 1.97
C SER A 233 -14.43 -34.89 2.85
N PRO A 234 -13.62 -35.61 3.65
CA PRO A 234 -14.18 -36.58 4.59
C PRO A 234 -15.03 -35.86 5.64
N GLY A 235 -16.34 -35.79 5.38
CA GLY A 235 -17.37 -35.57 6.37
C GLY A 235 -17.29 -34.27 7.16
N LEU A 236 -17.64 -33.12 6.55
CA LEU A 236 -18.30 -32.08 7.32
C LEU A 236 -19.74 -32.54 7.55
N PRO A 237 -20.18 -32.74 8.79
CA PRO A 237 -21.54 -33.20 9.06
C PRO A 237 -22.54 -32.13 8.58
N SER A 238 -23.52 -32.58 7.76
CA SER A 238 -24.73 -31.84 7.54
C SER A 238 -25.30 -31.42 8.91
N SER A 239 -25.60 -30.14 9.05
CA SER A 239 -26.22 -29.48 10.21
C SER A 239 -26.94 -30.45 11.16
N GLY A 240 -26.31 -30.81 12.27
CA GLY A 240 -26.98 -31.52 13.37
C GLY A 240 -26.20 -32.50 14.23
N GLU A 241 -25.00 -32.92 13.85
CA GLU A 241 -24.20 -33.78 14.73
C GLU A 241 -22.82 -33.21 14.98
N VAL A 242 -22.58 -32.76 16.18
CA VAL A 242 -21.27 -32.39 16.69
C VAL A 242 -20.43 -33.66 16.87
N VAL A 243 -19.66 -34.03 15.88
CA VAL A 243 -18.57 -34.98 16.07
C VAL A 243 -17.38 -34.20 16.60
N GLN A 244 -17.03 -34.48 17.87
CA GLN A 244 -15.76 -34.03 18.47
C GLN A 244 -14.59 -34.75 17.77
N THR A 245 -14.15 -34.26 16.65
CA THR A 245 -12.79 -34.44 16.16
C THR A 245 -11.98 -33.24 16.64
N GLU A 246 -10.78 -33.50 17.17
CA GLU A 246 -9.84 -32.45 17.55
C GLU A 246 -9.78 -31.42 16.41
N ALA A 247 -10.36 -30.24 16.64
CA ALA A 247 -10.46 -29.19 15.66
C ALA A 247 -9.04 -28.78 15.24
N PRO A 248 -8.77 -28.57 13.92
CA PRO A 248 -7.60 -27.80 13.55
C PRO A 248 -7.71 -26.46 14.26
N GLU A 249 -6.61 -26.01 14.90
CA GLU A 249 -6.56 -24.75 15.65
C GLU A 249 -7.41 -23.70 14.95
N GLU A 250 -8.50 -23.29 15.60
CA GLU A 250 -9.45 -22.33 15.04
C GLU A 250 -8.66 -21.09 14.65
N ARG A 251 -8.58 -20.81 13.35
CA ARG A 251 -7.95 -19.58 12.92
C ARG A 251 -8.80 -18.43 13.47
N PRO A 252 -8.20 -17.46 14.19
CA PRO A 252 -8.94 -16.36 14.77
C PRO A 252 -9.70 -15.62 13.67
N ALA A 253 -10.92 -15.20 13.94
CA ALA A 253 -11.70 -14.40 12.99
C ALA A 253 -10.98 -13.06 12.72
N LEU A 254 -10.87 -12.68 11.46
CA LEU A 254 -10.29 -11.38 11.09
C LEU A 254 -11.35 -10.29 11.27
N ILE A 255 -11.14 -9.39 12.21
CA ILE A 255 -11.92 -8.17 12.33
C ILE A 255 -11.20 -7.08 11.54
N VAL A 256 -11.89 -6.56 10.53
CA VAL A 256 -11.43 -5.43 9.74
C VAL A 256 -12.18 -4.20 10.24
N ILE A 257 -11.45 -3.19 10.73
CA ILE A 257 -12.05 -1.94 11.18
C ILE A 257 -12.14 -1.00 9.98
N PRO A 258 -13.33 -0.82 9.41
CA PRO A 258 -13.55 0.05 8.26
C PRO A 258 -13.74 1.49 8.72
N ARG A 259 -13.37 2.43 7.84
CA ARG A 259 -13.81 3.81 7.93
C ARG A 259 -14.24 4.35 6.59
#